data_bf491329edf880ef1aec6a3ce8cd6890
#
_entry.id   bf491329edf880ef1aec6a3ce8cd6890
#
_cell.length_a   1.000
_cell.length_b   1.000
_cell.length_c   1.000
_cell.angle_alpha   90.00
_cell.angle_beta   90.00
_cell.angle_gamma   90.00
#
_symmetry.space_group_name_H-M   'P 1'
#
loop_
_entity.id
_entity.type
_entity.pdbx_description
1 polymer ?
#
loop_
_entity_poly.entity_id
_entity_poly.type
_entity_poly.pdbx_seq_one_letter_code
_entity_poly.pdbx_strand_id
1 'polypeptide(L)'
;MAVVVEQKQVDTRTIEPVSRQEQRSAAAERRATYPYKFPRDGRKIGGKFSVEENARRLLRWFYIERRLAHGLGSWTLTIPDFEVKIETGRHIFWHMDAARKLRDRLLEQETRKAAIDDFRDAEIDALIDEALSAADTPELLVGIHQVIGSALALAYRHHIDDTCPVTDAPTIRALKQILLDYEPMLAWAEQAIVSYIDGGVDESRLERWRWHLARLLSAIGGAAGGDPKTGRPDPLRIDSNPYARGTVPCRDSRFDTFRNTGDYNLADGAARYEVGTYEDARLRFVRAQRDEVDAIEAFGTFLWDIRFKDFQAEYDLARITWDESRHTEIGHKTLLSFGYDPYELPNRLTSSTCRGPMEPAFAMAEINLFGEV
;
A
#
# COMPACT_ATOMS: atom_id res chain seq x y z
N MET A 1 34.95 -22.98 32.73
CA MET A 1 36.21 -22.23 32.73
C MET A 1 35.98 -20.93 31.98
N ALA A 2 35.90 -19.83 32.70
CA ALA A 2 35.75 -18.50 32.08
C ALA A 2 37.14 -18.00 31.68
N VAL A 3 37.34 -17.74 30.39
CA VAL A 3 38.53 -17.09 29.89
C VAL A 3 38.45 -15.62 30.21
N VAL A 4 39.26 -15.18 31.19
CA VAL A 4 39.42 -13.77 31.49
C VAL A 4 40.28 -13.18 30.36
N VAL A 5 39.69 -12.36 29.52
CA VAL A 5 40.44 -11.55 28.54
C VAL A 5 40.98 -10.34 29.28
N GLU A 6 42.29 -10.31 29.59
CA GLU A 6 42.97 -9.12 30.07
C GLU A 6 42.86 -7.99 29.04
N GLN A 7 42.12 -6.96 29.36
CA GLN A 7 42.12 -5.70 28.61
C GLN A 7 43.43 -4.98 28.89
N LYS A 8 44.33 -5.00 27.91
CA LYS A 8 45.53 -4.13 27.96
C LYS A 8 45.08 -2.67 27.92
N GLN A 9 45.31 -1.95 29.02
CA GLN A 9 45.21 -0.49 29.02
C GLN A 9 46.16 0.09 27.98
N VAL A 10 45.65 0.90 27.07
CA VAL A 10 46.46 1.64 26.11
C VAL A 10 47.07 2.83 26.80
N ASP A 11 48.39 2.84 26.96
CA ASP A 11 49.13 3.98 27.48
C ASP A 11 49.18 5.08 26.39
N THR A 12 48.52 6.20 26.66
CA THR A 12 48.40 7.34 25.74
C THR A 12 49.54 8.32 25.79
N ARG A 13 50.63 8.01 26.49
CA ARG A 13 51.80 8.91 26.64
C ARG A 13 52.76 8.76 25.45
N THR A 14 52.87 9.80 24.65
CA THR A 14 53.84 10.06 23.57
C THR A 14 53.92 9.01 22.47
N ILE A 15 53.08 9.17 21.46
CA ILE A 15 53.21 8.47 20.17
C ILE A 15 54.21 9.29 19.33
N GLU A 16 55.44 8.82 19.19
CA GLU A 16 56.36 9.33 18.15
C GLU A 16 55.74 9.11 16.77
N PRO A 17 55.89 10.06 15.82
CA PRO A 17 55.30 9.93 14.49
C PRO A 17 55.98 8.81 13.72
N VAL A 18 55.33 7.62 13.70
CA VAL A 18 55.74 6.46 12.90
C VAL A 18 55.49 6.74 11.43
N SER A 19 56.43 6.47 10.56
CA SER A 19 56.25 6.66 9.13
C SER A 19 55.09 5.82 8.57
N ARG A 20 54.45 6.30 7.51
CA ARG A 20 53.33 5.56 6.84
C ARG A 20 53.79 4.16 6.39
N GLN A 21 55.03 3.95 6.03
CA GLN A 21 55.58 2.68 5.59
C GLN A 21 55.72 1.71 6.76
N GLU A 22 56.20 2.14 7.89
CA GLU A 22 56.31 1.33 9.12
C GLU A 22 54.91 0.94 9.63
N GLN A 23 53.95 1.90 9.61
CA GLN A 23 52.54 1.60 9.94
C GLN A 23 51.90 0.53 9.04
N ARG A 24 52.19 0.54 7.72
CA ARG A 24 51.74 -0.44 6.77
C ARG A 24 52.36 -1.82 7.02
N SER A 25 53.65 -1.88 7.30
CA SER A 25 54.39 -3.13 7.56
C SER A 25 53.89 -3.78 8.86
N ALA A 26 53.76 -3.02 9.94
CA ALA A 26 53.24 -3.51 11.21
C ALA A 26 51.75 -3.96 11.10
N ALA A 27 50.95 -3.27 10.31
CA ALA A 27 49.56 -3.67 10.06
C ALA A 27 49.50 -4.97 9.21
N ALA A 28 50.40 -5.17 8.26
CA ALA A 28 50.49 -6.39 7.47
C ALA A 28 50.88 -7.58 8.34
N GLU A 29 51.87 -7.44 9.21
CA GLU A 29 52.31 -8.47 10.14
C GLU A 29 51.19 -8.86 11.13
N ARG A 30 50.52 -7.88 11.76
CA ARG A 30 49.36 -8.13 12.64
C ARG A 30 48.24 -8.91 11.91
N ARG A 31 47.99 -8.59 10.62
CA ARG A 31 47.02 -9.34 9.81
C ARG A 31 47.46 -10.77 9.50
N ALA A 32 48.74 -10.97 9.21
CA ALA A 32 49.29 -12.29 8.88
C ALA A 32 49.27 -13.23 10.10
N THR A 33 49.51 -12.67 11.29
CA THR A 33 49.57 -13.44 12.56
C THR A 33 48.20 -13.59 13.24
N TYR A 34 47.15 -12.88 12.77
CA TYR A 34 45.82 -13.01 13.34
C TYR A 34 45.23 -14.39 13.04
N PRO A 35 44.86 -15.17 14.07
CA PRO A 35 44.51 -16.58 13.89
C PRO A 35 43.17 -16.83 13.22
N TYR A 36 42.28 -15.81 13.21
CA TYR A 36 40.91 -15.95 12.70
C TYR A 36 40.77 -15.30 11.33
N LYS A 37 40.06 -16.01 10.42
CA LYS A 37 39.70 -15.49 9.09
C LYS A 37 38.17 -15.36 9.00
N PHE A 38 37.66 -14.18 9.32
CA PHE A 38 36.24 -13.92 9.19
C PHE A 38 35.83 -13.70 7.73
N PRO A 39 34.64 -14.16 7.32
CA PRO A 39 34.09 -13.83 6.02
C PRO A 39 34.04 -12.31 5.84
N ARG A 40 34.46 -11.82 4.72
CA ARG A 40 34.40 -10.40 4.37
C ARG A 40 33.29 -10.19 3.36
N ASP A 41 32.52 -9.12 3.57
CA ASP A 41 31.59 -8.61 2.59
C ASP A 41 32.38 -8.15 1.34
N GLY A 42 32.04 -8.72 0.19
CA GLY A 42 32.70 -8.41 -1.09
C GLY A 42 32.11 -7.21 -1.81
N ARG A 43 31.05 -6.55 -1.25
CA ARG A 43 30.43 -5.39 -1.89
C ARG A 43 31.43 -4.25 -2.07
N LYS A 44 31.36 -3.59 -3.23
CA LYS A 44 32.21 -2.43 -3.54
C LYS A 44 31.47 -1.15 -3.19
N ILE A 45 32.21 -0.12 -2.76
CA ILE A 45 31.68 1.23 -2.63
C ILE A 45 31.59 1.82 -4.03
N GLY A 46 30.38 2.23 -4.43
CA GLY A 46 30.11 2.85 -5.73
C GLY A 46 28.65 2.64 -6.13
N GLY A 47 28.05 3.63 -6.73
CA GLY A 47 26.70 3.62 -7.26
C GLY A 47 26.52 4.75 -8.26
N LYS A 48 25.42 4.74 -9.02
CA LYS A 48 25.14 5.73 -10.07
C LYS A 48 24.56 7.03 -9.52
N PHE A 49 24.03 7.04 -8.29
CA PHE A 49 23.27 8.16 -7.78
C PHE A 49 24.00 8.89 -6.64
N SER A 50 23.88 10.23 -6.65
CA SER A 50 24.22 11.06 -5.51
C SER A 50 23.17 10.92 -4.39
N VAL A 51 23.46 11.46 -3.21
CA VAL A 51 22.51 11.49 -2.08
C VAL A 51 21.26 12.29 -2.45
N GLU A 52 21.42 13.40 -3.15
CA GLU A 52 20.33 14.27 -3.61
C GLU A 52 19.44 13.56 -4.64
N GLU A 53 20.05 12.83 -5.58
CA GLU A 53 19.28 12.07 -6.57
C GLU A 53 18.53 10.90 -5.90
N ASN A 54 19.14 10.23 -4.93
CA ASN A 54 18.46 9.23 -4.13
C ASN A 54 17.25 9.84 -3.41
N ALA A 55 17.43 10.94 -2.70
CA ALA A 55 16.35 11.63 -1.99
C ALA A 55 15.23 12.08 -2.94
N ARG A 56 15.57 12.63 -4.11
CA ARG A 56 14.58 13.02 -5.13
C ARG A 56 13.73 11.84 -5.60
N ARG A 57 14.35 10.67 -5.86
CA ARG A 57 13.65 9.46 -6.26
C ARG A 57 12.74 8.94 -5.16
N LEU A 58 13.25 8.85 -3.93
CA LEU A 58 12.48 8.40 -2.78
C LEU A 58 11.28 9.33 -2.50
N LEU A 59 11.44 10.64 -2.64
CA LEU A 59 10.38 11.62 -2.44
C LEU A 59 9.26 11.46 -3.48
N ARG A 60 9.65 11.24 -4.76
CA ARG A 60 8.69 10.97 -5.83
C ARG A 60 7.92 9.68 -5.57
N TRP A 61 8.60 8.60 -5.20
CA TRP A 61 7.97 7.32 -4.90
C TRP A 61 7.08 7.38 -3.65
N PHE A 62 7.54 8.04 -2.59
CA PHE A 62 6.70 8.34 -1.42
C PHE A 62 5.38 8.99 -1.82
N TYR A 63 5.44 9.98 -2.70
CA TYR A 63 4.25 10.69 -3.15
C TYR A 63 3.34 9.79 -3.99
N ILE A 64 3.88 9.02 -4.92
CA ILE A 64 3.09 8.09 -5.73
C ILE A 64 2.39 7.07 -4.82
N GLU A 65 3.13 6.41 -3.92
CA GLU A 65 2.57 5.41 -3.00
C GLU A 65 1.44 5.99 -2.13
N ARG A 66 1.66 7.16 -1.55
CA ARG A 66 0.64 7.87 -0.77
C ARG A 66 -0.60 8.17 -1.60
N ARG A 67 -0.43 8.62 -2.84
CA ARG A 67 -1.53 8.90 -3.78
C ARG A 67 -2.27 7.64 -4.22
N LEU A 68 -1.57 6.51 -4.40
CA LEU A 68 -2.20 5.23 -4.72
C LEU A 68 -3.08 4.74 -3.57
N ALA A 69 -2.61 4.84 -2.32
CA ALA A 69 -3.42 4.51 -1.15
C ALA A 69 -4.69 5.38 -1.08
N HIS A 70 -4.57 6.69 -1.27
CA HIS A 70 -5.73 7.60 -1.32
C HIS A 70 -6.68 7.24 -2.46
N GLY A 71 -6.13 6.99 -3.66
CA GLY A 71 -6.91 6.66 -4.84
C GLY A 71 -7.71 5.37 -4.68
N LEU A 72 -7.07 4.31 -4.20
CA LEU A 72 -7.77 3.06 -3.90
C LEU A 72 -8.84 3.26 -2.81
N GLY A 73 -8.55 4.07 -1.77
CA GLY A 73 -9.52 4.44 -0.76
C GLY A 73 -10.77 5.10 -1.34
N SER A 74 -10.60 5.97 -2.34
CA SER A 74 -11.71 6.63 -3.04
C SER A 74 -12.62 5.68 -3.83
N TRP A 75 -12.12 4.49 -4.17
CA TRP A 75 -12.83 3.48 -4.94
C TRP A 75 -13.49 2.40 -4.10
N THR A 76 -13.17 2.26 -2.81
CA THR A 76 -13.73 1.20 -1.95
C THR A 76 -15.25 1.17 -1.96
N LEU A 77 -15.89 2.33 -2.09
CA LEU A 77 -17.35 2.48 -2.12
C LEU A 77 -17.96 1.94 -3.43
N THR A 78 -17.27 2.11 -4.56
CA THR A 78 -17.80 1.87 -5.90
C THR A 78 -17.36 0.54 -6.52
N ILE A 79 -16.36 -0.15 -5.97
CA ILE A 79 -16.03 -1.52 -6.36
C ILE A 79 -17.20 -2.43 -5.95
N PRO A 80 -17.86 -3.12 -6.90
CA PRO A 80 -18.97 -4.01 -6.54
C PRO A 80 -18.49 -5.35 -5.96
N ASP A 81 -17.45 -5.95 -6.57
CA ASP A 81 -17.00 -7.31 -6.31
C ASP A 81 -16.41 -7.47 -4.92
N PHE A 82 -16.96 -8.41 -4.15
CA PHE A 82 -16.66 -8.60 -2.73
C PHE A 82 -15.18 -8.91 -2.48
N GLU A 83 -14.62 -9.85 -3.24
CA GLU A 83 -13.21 -10.24 -3.12
C GLU A 83 -12.27 -9.11 -3.52
N VAL A 84 -12.62 -8.36 -4.57
CA VAL A 84 -11.81 -7.21 -5.02
C VAL A 84 -11.81 -6.11 -3.97
N LYS A 85 -12.94 -5.89 -3.30
CA LYS A 85 -13.03 -4.89 -2.23
C LYS A 85 -12.17 -5.26 -1.03
N ILE A 86 -12.15 -6.53 -0.61
CA ILE A 86 -11.28 -7.05 0.44
C ILE A 86 -9.81 -6.83 0.10
N GLU A 87 -9.40 -7.23 -1.10
CA GLU A 87 -8.01 -7.06 -1.54
C GLU A 87 -7.63 -5.59 -1.70
N THR A 88 -8.54 -4.74 -2.15
CA THR A 88 -8.33 -3.28 -2.21
C THR A 88 -8.00 -2.71 -0.84
N GLY A 89 -8.70 -3.12 0.21
CA GLY A 89 -8.38 -2.69 1.58
C GLY A 89 -6.98 -3.11 2.04
N ARG A 90 -6.51 -4.31 1.65
CA ARG A 90 -5.13 -4.78 1.87
C ARG A 90 -4.14 -3.93 1.08
N HIS A 91 -4.40 -3.66 -0.19
CA HIS A 91 -3.50 -2.89 -1.05
C HIS A 91 -3.39 -1.43 -0.62
N ILE A 92 -4.45 -0.82 -0.09
CA ILE A 92 -4.43 0.51 0.53
C ILE A 92 -3.35 0.58 1.62
N PHE A 93 -3.34 -0.40 2.53
CA PHE A 93 -2.35 -0.44 3.59
C PHE A 93 -0.94 -0.69 3.06
N TRP A 94 -0.75 -1.60 2.11
CA TRP A 94 0.57 -1.90 1.56
C TRP A 94 1.19 -0.68 0.87
N HIS A 95 0.41 0.09 0.11
CA HIS A 95 0.87 1.35 -0.47
C HIS A 95 1.20 2.40 0.61
N MET A 96 0.37 2.53 1.64
CA MET A 96 0.64 3.48 2.72
C MET A 96 1.85 3.06 3.58
N ASP A 97 2.07 1.77 3.79
CA ASP A 97 3.25 1.24 4.49
C ASP A 97 4.53 1.40 3.66
N ALA A 98 4.44 1.23 2.34
CA ALA A 98 5.51 1.59 1.41
C ALA A 98 5.85 3.09 1.50
N ALA A 99 4.84 3.95 1.48
CA ALA A 99 5.00 5.39 1.67
C ALA A 99 5.69 5.70 3.01
N ARG A 100 5.30 5.04 4.11
CA ARG A 100 5.93 5.20 5.41
C ARG A 100 7.41 4.82 5.40
N LYS A 101 7.76 3.65 4.85
CA LYS A 101 9.16 3.21 4.74
C LYS A 101 10.03 4.20 3.94
N LEU A 102 9.48 4.72 2.83
CA LEU A 102 10.17 5.74 2.02
C LEU A 102 10.31 7.07 2.77
N ARG A 103 9.27 7.50 3.49
CA ARG A 103 9.29 8.70 4.32
C ARG A 103 10.31 8.61 5.46
N ASP A 104 10.34 7.50 6.17
CA ASP A 104 11.28 7.26 7.26
C ASP A 104 12.72 7.31 6.71
N ARG A 105 12.96 6.71 5.53
CA ARG A 105 14.27 6.78 4.89
C ARG A 105 14.66 8.20 4.48
N LEU A 106 13.73 9.01 4.00
CA LEU A 106 13.96 10.44 3.68
C LEU A 106 14.33 11.24 4.93
N LEU A 107 13.67 10.98 6.07
CA LEU A 107 14.01 11.59 7.36
C LEU A 107 15.41 11.19 7.83
N GLU A 108 15.81 9.93 7.67
CA GLU A 108 17.19 9.46 7.95
C GLU A 108 18.24 10.12 7.04
N GLN A 109 17.86 10.58 5.86
CA GLN A 109 18.69 11.37 4.94
C GLN A 109 18.61 12.88 5.23
N GLU A 110 18.10 13.27 6.40
CA GLU A 110 17.99 14.66 6.85
C GLU A 110 17.07 15.55 5.98
N THR A 111 16.18 14.94 5.18
CA THR A 111 15.15 15.69 4.48
C THR A 111 14.13 16.21 5.49
N ARG A 112 13.83 17.51 5.44
CA ARG A 112 12.91 18.13 6.41
C ARG A 112 11.51 17.54 6.29
N LYS A 113 10.91 17.20 7.45
CA LYS A 113 9.57 16.61 7.53
C LYS A 113 8.52 17.39 6.71
N ALA A 114 8.47 18.71 6.84
CA ALA A 114 7.53 19.53 6.10
C ALA A 114 7.75 19.44 4.57
N ALA A 115 9.01 19.36 4.12
CA ALA A 115 9.32 19.21 2.70
C ALA A 115 8.87 17.85 2.14
N ILE A 116 8.76 16.83 2.97
CA ILE A 116 8.24 15.52 2.59
C ILE A 116 6.70 15.56 2.61
N ASP A 117 6.11 15.96 3.73
CA ASP A 117 4.67 15.86 3.96
C ASP A 117 3.86 16.81 3.04
N ASP A 118 4.45 17.98 2.71
CA ASP A 118 3.85 19.00 1.83
C ASP A 118 4.25 18.84 0.35
N PHE A 119 5.06 17.83 0.01
CA PHE A 119 5.44 17.61 -1.39
C PHE A 119 4.21 17.32 -2.25
N ARG A 120 4.15 17.97 -3.40
CA ARG A 120 3.12 17.78 -4.44
C ARG A 120 3.77 17.77 -5.81
N ASP A 121 3.22 16.97 -6.71
CA ASP A 121 3.67 16.86 -8.09
C ASP A 121 2.46 16.78 -9.02
N ALA A 122 2.17 17.84 -9.73
CA ALA A 122 1.00 17.95 -10.60
C ALA A 122 1.02 16.95 -11.78
N GLU A 123 2.20 16.52 -12.24
CA GLU A 123 2.30 15.51 -13.29
C GLU A 123 1.90 14.13 -12.75
N ILE A 124 2.31 13.80 -11.52
CA ILE A 124 1.89 12.58 -10.82
C ILE A 124 0.39 12.62 -10.51
N ASP A 125 -0.11 13.77 -10.05
CA ASP A 125 -1.55 13.94 -9.79
C ASP A 125 -2.36 13.69 -11.05
N ALA A 126 -1.98 14.26 -12.17
CA ALA A 126 -2.66 14.05 -13.45
C ALA A 126 -2.64 12.57 -13.89
N LEU A 127 -1.51 11.87 -13.71
CA LEU A 127 -1.43 10.42 -14.00
C LEU A 127 -2.37 9.60 -13.13
N ILE A 128 -2.36 9.86 -11.81
CA ILE A 128 -3.16 9.07 -10.88
C ILE A 128 -4.65 9.41 -11.04
N ASP A 129 -5.01 10.68 -11.16
CA ASP A 129 -6.41 11.07 -11.37
C ASP A 129 -6.96 10.54 -12.69
N GLU A 130 -6.13 10.47 -13.75
CA GLU A 130 -6.52 9.80 -14.99
C GLU A 130 -6.76 8.31 -14.76
N ALA A 131 -5.87 7.60 -14.05
CA ALA A 131 -6.06 6.20 -13.73
C ALA A 131 -7.31 5.95 -12.87
N LEU A 132 -7.61 6.87 -11.94
CA LEU A 132 -8.83 6.83 -11.12
C LEU A 132 -10.11 7.16 -11.90
N SER A 133 -10.01 7.85 -13.06
CA SER A 133 -11.12 8.07 -13.97
C SER A 133 -11.54 6.82 -14.77
N ALA A 134 -11.08 5.65 -14.35
CA ALA A 134 -11.47 4.36 -14.87
C ALA A 134 -13.00 4.21 -14.96
N ALA A 135 -13.49 3.56 -16.02
CA ALA A 135 -14.92 3.38 -16.22
C ALA A 135 -15.51 2.30 -15.30
N ASP A 136 -14.68 1.36 -14.88
CA ASP A 136 -15.05 0.23 -14.04
C ASP A 136 -13.84 -0.36 -13.28
N THR A 137 -14.09 -1.37 -12.45
CA THR A 137 -13.07 -2.05 -11.66
C THR A 137 -11.92 -2.65 -12.49
N PRO A 138 -12.17 -3.36 -13.62
CA PRO A 138 -11.09 -3.86 -14.47
C PRO A 138 -10.16 -2.77 -15.00
N GLU A 139 -10.68 -1.63 -15.45
CA GLU A 139 -9.83 -0.49 -15.87
C GLU A 139 -9.03 0.09 -14.68
N LEU A 140 -9.64 0.16 -13.48
CA LEU A 140 -8.93 0.60 -12.27
C LEU A 140 -7.73 -0.32 -11.98
N LEU A 141 -7.94 -1.64 -11.98
CA LEU A 141 -6.88 -2.62 -11.73
C LEU A 141 -5.76 -2.52 -12.78
N VAL A 142 -6.09 -2.35 -14.05
CA VAL A 142 -5.11 -2.11 -15.12
C VAL A 142 -4.29 -0.85 -14.83
N GLY A 143 -4.95 0.26 -14.51
CA GLY A 143 -4.26 1.54 -14.27
C GLY A 143 -3.34 1.51 -13.07
N ILE A 144 -3.86 1.10 -11.92
CA ILE A 144 -3.15 1.13 -10.65
C ILE A 144 -2.07 0.03 -10.60
N HIS A 145 -2.40 -1.23 -10.92
CA HIS A 145 -1.50 -2.35 -10.71
C HIS A 145 -0.64 -2.67 -11.94
N GLN A 146 -1.25 -2.85 -13.12
CA GLN A 146 -0.47 -3.22 -14.31
C GLN A 146 0.40 -2.08 -14.83
N VAL A 147 -0.05 -0.82 -14.78
CA VAL A 147 0.75 0.31 -15.30
C VAL A 147 1.59 0.94 -14.19
N ILE A 148 0.97 1.53 -13.18
CA ILE A 148 1.71 2.33 -12.19
C ILE A 148 2.47 1.41 -11.23
N GLY A 149 1.83 0.40 -10.68
CA GLY A 149 2.42 -0.55 -9.73
C GLY A 149 3.59 -1.33 -10.33
N SER A 150 3.43 -1.86 -11.56
CA SER A 150 4.51 -2.57 -12.25
C SER A 150 5.70 -1.67 -12.55
N ALA A 151 5.45 -0.40 -12.92
CA ALA A 151 6.51 0.57 -13.16
C ALA A 151 7.27 0.94 -11.88
N LEU A 152 6.56 1.06 -10.73
CA LEU A 152 7.19 1.26 -9.43
C LEU A 152 8.06 0.06 -9.03
N ALA A 153 7.52 -1.16 -9.13
CA ALA A 153 8.29 -2.37 -8.82
C ALA A 153 9.57 -2.48 -9.65
N LEU A 154 9.49 -2.15 -10.95
CA LEU A 154 10.65 -2.12 -11.83
C LEU A 154 11.65 -1.03 -11.41
N ALA A 155 11.16 0.18 -11.11
CA ALA A 155 12.00 1.30 -10.66
C ALA A 155 12.72 0.98 -9.35
N TYR A 156 12.07 0.29 -8.40
CA TYR A 156 12.69 -0.17 -7.16
C TYR A 156 13.81 -1.19 -7.41
N ARG A 157 13.56 -2.18 -8.27
CA ARG A 157 14.60 -3.18 -8.65
C ARG A 157 15.80 -2.50 -9.30
N HIS A 158 15.59 -1.61 -10.28
CA HIS A 158 16.67 -0.87 -10.91
C HIS A 158 17.45 -0.01 -9.90
N HIS A 159 16.76 0.62 -8.96
CA HIS A 159 17.43 1.43 -7.93
C HIS A 159 18.29 0.57 -7.00
N ILE A 160 17.79 -0.59 -6.59
CA ILE A 160 18.55 -1.55 -5.77
C ILE A 160 19.85 -1.97 -6.49
N ASP A 161 19.78 -2.18 -7.79
CA ASP A 161 20.94 -2.62 -8.59
C ASP A 161 21.93 -1.49 -8.86
N ASP A 162 21.45 -0.26 -8.99
CA ASP A 162 22.20 0.90 -9.44
C ASP A 162 22.77 1.77 -8.32
N THR A 163 22.21 1.69 -7.12
CA THR A 163 22.69 2.49 -5.97
C THR A 163 23.90 1.86 -5.29
N CYS A 164 24.60 2.60 -4.42
CA CYS A 164 25.75 2.07 -3.68
C CYS A 164 25.31 1.03 -2.64
N PRO A 165 25.73 -0.22 -2.76
CA PRO A 165 25.27 -1.29 -1.87
C PRO A 165 25.81 -1.21 -0.43
N VAL A 166 26.73 -0.29 -0.16
CA VAL A 166 27.32 -0.09 1.17
C VAL A 166 26.73 1.15 1.84
N THR A 167 26.83 2.31 1.19
CA THR A 167 26.37 3.58 1.77
C THR A 167 24.86 3.72 1.75
N ASP A 168 24.18 3.08 0.79
CA ASP A 168 22.71 3.14 0.65
C ASP A 168 22.03 1.81 1.03
N ALA A 169 22.71 0.97 1.79
CA ALA A 169 22.18 -0.30 2.29
C ALA A 169 20.80 -0.17 3.00
N PRO A 170 20.50 0.89 3.79
CA PRO A 170 19.18 1.06 4.38
C PRO A 170 18.08 1.26 3.33
N THR A 171 18.31 2.06 2.29
CA THR A 171 17.37 2.24 1.17
C THR A 171 17.11 0.92 0.45
N ILE A 172 18.17 0.18 0.11
CA ILE A 172 18.06 -1.14 -0.51
C ILE A 172 17.20 -2.08 0.35
N ARG A 173 17.39 -2.07 1.66
CA ARG A 173 16.59 -2.88 2.58
C ARG A 173 15.12 -2.47 2.56
N ALA A 174 14.83 -1.18 2.63
CA ALA A 174 13.46 -0.66 2.58
C ALA A 174 12.76 -1.06 1.27
N LEU A 175 13.41 -0.85 0.12
CA LEU A 175 12.84 -1.21 -1.18
C LEU A 175 12.62 -2.73 -1.32
N LYS A 176 13.53 -3.57 -0.80
CA LYS A 176 13.32 -5.03 -0.78
C LYS A 176 12.12 -5.42 0.07
N GLN A 177 11.89 -4.76 1.20
CA GLN A 177 10.69 -5.00 2.04
C GLN A 177 9.40 -4.58 1.32
N ILE A 178 9.41 -3.45 0.61
CA ILE A 178 8.28 -3.01 -0.20
C ILE A 178 7.98 -4.02 -1.31
N LEU A 179 8.99 -4.54 -1.99
CA LEU A 179 8.83 -5.53 -3.06
C LEU A 179 8.22 -6.85 -2.59
N LEU A 180 8.35 -7.23 -1.31
CA LEU A 180 7.67 -8.42 -0.76
C LEU A 180 6.15 -8.31 -0.81
N ASP A 181 5.60 -7.11 -0.65
CA ASP A 181 4.17 -6.85 -0.76
C ASP A 181 3.74 -6.68 -2.22
N TYR A 182 4.61 -6.09 -3.05
CA TYR A 182 4.33 -5.87 -4.47
C TYR A 182 4.17 -7.15 -5.27
N GLU A 183 4.95 -8.19 -4.98
CA GLU A 183 4.90 -9.44 -5.72
C GLU A 183 3.52 -10.12 -5.65
N PRO A 184 2.95 -10.39 -4.47
CA PRO A 184 1.61 -10.96 -4.37
C PRO A 184 0.51 -10.00 -4.83
N MET A 185 0.66 -8.68 -4.61
CA MET A 185 -0.29 -7.66 -5.05
C MET A 185 -0.46 -7.66 -6.57
N LEU A 186 0.65 -7.61 -7.32
CA LEU A 186 0.63 -7.59 -8.77
C LEU A 186 0.15 -8.93 -9.34
N ALA A 187 0.56 -10.05 -8.75
CA ALA A 187 0.12 -11.38 -9.16
C ALA A 187 -1.40 -11.57 -8.96
N TRP A 188 -1.94 -11.08 -7.85
CA TRP A 188 -3.36 -11.10 -7.60
C TRP A 188 -4.14 -10.22 -8.60
N ALA A 189 -3.68 -9.00 -8.84
CA ALA A 189 -4.33 -8.09 -9.78
C ALA A 189 -4.36 -8.66 -11.19
N GLU A 190 -3.29 -9.31 -11.63
CA GLU A 190 -3.25 -10.00 -12.93
C GLU A 190 -4.31 -11.09 -13.02
N GLN A 191 -4.43 -11.94 -11.98
CA GLN A 191 -5.46 -13.00 -11.94
C GLN A 191 -6.89 -12.42 -11.92
N ALA A 192 -7.11 -11.32 -11.20
CA ALA A 192 -8.39 -10.63 -11.17
C ALA A 192 -8.78 -10.08 -12.56
N ILE A 193 -7.83 -9.45 -13.26
CA ILE A 193 -8.05 -8.92 -14.62
C ILE A 193 -8.37 -10.06 -15.58
N VAL A 194 -7.61 -11.17 -15.54
CA VAL A 194 -7.90 -12.37 -16.35
C VAL A 194 -9.31 -12.88 -16.06
N SER A 195 -9.71 -12.95 -14.78
CA SER A 195 -11.06 -13.38 -14.40
C SER A 195 -12.15 -12.49 -15.00
N TYR A 196 -11.94 -11.17 -15.06
CA TYR A 196 -12.87 -10.26 -15.71
C TYR A 196 -12.95 -10.48 -17.22
N ILE A 197 -11.81 -10.72 -17.88
CA ILE A 197 -11.75 -11.02 -19.31
C ILE A 197 -12.49 -12.34 -19.62
N ASP A 198 -12.24 -13.39 -18.83
CA ASP A 198 -12.93 -14.66 -18.93
C ASP A 198 -14.45 -14.52 -18.68
N GLY A 199 -14.85 -13.57 -17.85
CA GLY A 199 -16.24 -13.17 -17.60
C GLY A 199 -16.87 -12.30 -18.68
N GLY A 200 -16.14 -11.99 -19.78
CA GLY A 200 -16.66 -11.27 -20.94
C GLY A 200 -16.34 -9.78 -21.03
N VAL A 201 -15.43 -9.27 -20.18
CA VAL A 201 -14.92 -7.90 -20.32
C VAL A 201 -14.05 -7.80 -21.58
N ASP A 202 -14.26 -6.76 -22.40
CA ASP A 202 -13.50 -6.55 -23.64
C ASP A 202 -12.01 -6.28 -23.35
N GLU A 203 -11.18 -7.28 -23.62
CA GLU A 203 -9.72 -7.21 -23.47
C GLU A 203 -9.12 -6.07 -24.30
N SER A 204 -9.60 -5.84 -25.52
CA SER A 204 -9.10 -4.76 -26.38
C SER A 204 -9.34 -3.38 -25.77
N ARG A 205 -10.43 -3.20 -24.99
CA ARG A 205 -10.69 -1.96 -24.23
C ARG A 205 -9.65 -1.77 -23.13
N LEU A 206 -9.38 -2.83 -22.36
CA LEU A 206 -8.37 -2.79 -21.29
C LEU A 206 -6.96 -2.52 -21.84
N GLU A 207 -6.61 -3.14 -22.98
CA GLU A 207 -5.35 -2.89 -23.68
C GLU A 207 -5.23 -1.42 -24.12
N ARG A 208 -6.27 -0.83 -24.71
CA ARG A 208 -6.25 0.61 -25.08
C ARG A 208 -6.06 1.49 -23.86
N TRP A 209 -6.72 1.18 -22.75
CA TRP A 209 -6.57 1.90 -21.49
C TRP A 209 -5.16 1.77 -20.91
N ARG A 210 -4.60 0.58 -20.90
CA ARG A 210 -3.22 0.30 -20.49
C ARG A 210 -2.22 1.13 -21.30
N TRP A 211 -2.35 1.14 -22.61
CA TRP A 211 -1.48 1.93 -23.49
C TRP A 211 -1.62 3.43 -23.26
N HIS A 212 -2.82 3.93 -23.05
CA HIS A 212 -3.08 5.33 -22.75
C HIS A 212 -2.34 5.77 -21.48
N LEU A 213 -2.48 5.04 -20.38
CA LEU A 213 -1.80 5.35 -19.12
C LEU A 213 -0.29 5.14 -19.18
N ALA A 214 0.19 4.12 -19.90
CA ALA A 214 1.63 3.91 -20.10
C ALA A 214 2.28 5.08 -20.86
N ARG A 215 1.60 5.66 -21.86
CA ARG A 215 2.05 6.88 -22.54
C ARG A 215 2.07 8.08 -21.59
N LEU A 216 1.06 8.23 -20.75
CA LEU A 216 1.04 9.32 -19.76
C LEU A 216 2.18 9.17 -18.73
N LEU A 217 2.44 7.95 -18.26
CA LEU A 217 3.57 7.64 -17.38
C LEU A 217 4.92 7.98 -18.06
N SER A 218 5.07 7.65 -19.34
CA SER A 218 6.28 8.03 -20.11
C SER A 218 6.40 9.55 -20.30
N ALA A 219 5.27 10.26 -20.45
CA ALA A 219 5.27 11.71 -20.58
C ALA A 219 5.79 12.43 -19.33
N ILE A 220 5.67 11.82 -18.15
CA ILE A 220 6.18 12.37 -16.88
C ILE A 220 7.57 11.84 -16.49
N GLY A 221 8.25 11.11 -17.40
CA GLY A 221 9.60 10.59 -17.18
C GLY A 221 9.65 9.28 -16.38
N GLY A 222 8.60 8.45 -16.47
CA GLY A 222 8.51 7.16 -15.80
C GLY A 222 8.28 7.27 -14.27
N ALA A 223 8.24 6.15 -13.58
CA ALA A 223 8.03 6.12 -12.13
C ALA A 223 9.17 6.79 -11.33
N ALA A 224 10.41 6.72 -11.84
CA ALA A 224 11.58 7.37 -11.23
C ALA A 224 11.76 8.85 -11.62
N GLY A 225 11.03 9.33 -12.63
CA GLY A 225 11.12 10.70 -13.13
C GLY A 225 12.45 11.04 -13.81
N GLY A 226 13.23 10.04 -14.20
CA GLY A 226 14.54 10.19 -14.83
C GLY A 226 14.59 9.78 -16.30
N ASP A 227 13.52 9.19 -16.81
CA ASP A 227 13.45 8.76 -18.21
C ASP A 227 13.18 9.96 -19.14
N PRO A 228 13.59 9.87 -20.42
CA PRO A 228 13.25 10.87 -21.41
C PRO A 228 11.72 11.05 -21.49
N LYS A 229 11.26 12.28 -21.28
CA LYS A 229 9.84 12.60 -21.36
C LYS A 229 9.35 12.53 -22.81
N THR A 230 8.20 11.89 -23.03
CA THR A 230 7.50 11.81 -24.31
C THR A 230 6.35 12.83 -24.37
N GLY A 231 5.69 12.95 -25.53
CA GLY A 231 4.48 13.76 -25.62
C GLY A 231 3.33 13.18 -24.78
N ARG A 232 2.64 14.06 -24.04
CA ARG A 232 1.44 13.69 -23.28
C ARG A 232 0.36 13.18 -24.24
N PRO A 233 -0.35 12.09 -23.94
CA PRO A 233 -1.57 11.74 -24.66
C PRO A 233 -2.64 12.83 -24.45
N ASP A 234 -3.43 13.12 -25.49
CA ASP A 234 -4.44 14.16 -25.50
C ASP A 234 -5.66 13.69 -26.30
N PRO A 235 -6.91 13.86 -25.82
CA PRO A 235 -7.27 14.37 -24.48
C PRO A 235 -7.12 13.32 -23.38
N LEU A 236 -7.02 13.77 -22.12
CA LEU A 236 -7.24 12.94 -20.93
C LEU A 236 -8.73 12.98 -20.55
N ARG A 237 -9.21 11.93 -19.87
CA ARG A 237 -10.60 11.93 -19.32
C ARG A 237 -10.80 13.04 -18.30
N ILE A 238 -9.79 13.29 -17.46
CA ILE A 238 -9.82 14.34 -16.43
C ILE A 238 -9.85 15.78 -16.99
N ASP A 239 -9.44 15.99 -18.25
CA ASP A 239 -9.50 17.32 -18.88
C ASP A 239 -10.94 17.81 -19.06
N SER A 240 -11.88 16.90 -19.28
CA SER A 240 -13.31 17.22 -19.39
C SER A 240 -14.11 16.99 -18.12
N ASN A 241 -13.64 16.10 -17.25
CA ASN A 241 -14.32 15.71 -16.01
C ASN A 241 -13.29 15.37 -14.91
N PRO A 242 -12.88 16.34 -14.08
CA PRO A 242 -11.95 16.10 -12.99
C PRO A 242 -12.42 14.94 -12.11
N TYR A 243 -11.47 14.09 -11.67
CA TYR A 243 -11.82 12.94 -10.86
C TYR A 243 -12.48 13.34 -9.53
N ALA A 244 -13.60 12.72 -9.25
CA ALA A 244 -14.31 12.81 -7.97
C ALA A 244 -14.68 11.40 -7.49
N ARG A 245 -14.48 11.11 -6.20
CA ARG A 245 -14.87 9.82 -5.64
C ARG A 245 -16.37 9.57 -5.76
N GLY A 246 -16.74 8.31 -5.85
CA GLY A 246 -18.14 7.90 -5.75
C GLY A 246 -18.75 8.21 -4.38
N THR A 247 -20.06 8.42 -4.37
CA THR A 247 -20.84 8.73 -3.16
C THR A 247 -21.93 7.70 -2.87
N VAL A 248 -22.13 6.75 -3.77
CA VAL A 248 -23.15 5.70 -3.66
C VAL A 248 -22.45 4.34 -3.55
N PRO A 249 -22.73 3.56 -2.50
CA PRO A 249 -22.14 2.26 -2.33
C PRO A 249 -22.64 1.28 -3.40
N CYS A 250 -21.70 0.56 -4.02
CA CYS A 250 -21.96 -0.58 -4.88
C CYS A 250 -21.76 -1.88 -4.11
N ARG A 251 -22.62 -2.85 -4.34
CA ARG A 251 -22.54 -4.18 -3.74
C ARG A 251 -22.52 -5.22 -4.84
N ASP A 252 -21.88 -6.30 -4.49
CA ASP A 252 -21.82 -7.50 -5.30
C ASP A 252 -23.24 -8.04 -5.53
N SER A 253 -23.58 -8.27 -6.77
CA SER A 253 -24.93 -8.73 -7.17
C SER A 253 -25.27 -10.16 -6.70
N ARG A 254 -24.27 -10.87 -6.16
CA ARG A 254 -24.47 -12.17 -5.52
C ARG A 254 -25.14 -12.07 -4.14
N PHE A 255 -25.19 -10.85 -3.54
CA PHE A 255 -25.83 -10.59 -2.26
C PHE A 255 -27.12 -9.83 -2.40
N ASP A 256 -28.15 -10.24 -1.66
CA ASP A 256 -29.22 -9.31 -1.27
C ASP A 256 -28.66 -8.25 -0.31
N THR A 257 -29.27 -7.08 -0.29
CA THR A 257 -28.81 -5.95 0.54
C THR A 257 -29.93 -5.42 1.41
N PHE A 258 -29.54 -4.90 2.59
CA PHE A 258 -30.46 -4.20 3.49
C PHE A 258 -29.84 -2.89 4.00
N ARG A 259 -30.69 -1.89 4.31
CA ARG A 259 -30.24 -0.53 4.60
C ARG A 259 -30.33 -0.13 6.07
N ASN A 260 -31.11 -0.82 6.87
CA ASN A 260 -31.31 -0.45 8.27
C ASN A 260 -31.38 -1.67 9.19
N THR A 261 -31.15 -1.45 10.48
CA THR A 261 -31.14 -2.50 11.50
C THR A 261 -32.52 -3.14 11.73
N GLY A 262 -33.62 -2.46 11.40
CA GLY A 262 -34.95 -3.04 11.43
C GLY A 262 -35.12 -4.11 10.35
N ASP A 263 -34.61 -3.84 9.13
CA ASP A 263 -34.61 -4.82 8.04
C ASP A 263 -33.68 -6.02 8.37
N TYR A 264 -32.66 -5.81 9.20
CA TYR A 264 -31.72 -6.82 9.62
C TYR A 264 -32.40 -8.05 10.25
N ASN A 265 -33.34 -7.83 11.15
CA ASN A 265 -34.04 -8.91 11.85
C ASN A 265 -34.98 -9.69 10.91
N LEU A 266 -35.52 -9.04 9.87
CA LEU A 266 -36.37 -9.66 8.86
C LEU A 266 -35.56 -10.41 7.79
N ALA A 267 -34.45 -9.78 7.34
CA ALA A 267 -33.56 -10.34 6.34
C ALA A 267 -32.67 -11.48 6.88
N ASP A 268 -32.62 -11.64 8.20
CA ASP A 268 -31.65 -12.53 8.85
C ASP A 268 -31.90 -14.02 8.63
N GLY A 269 -32.89 -14.35 7.81
CA GLY A 269 -33.21 -15.75 7.63
C GLY A 269 -33.34 -16.48 8.99
N ALA A 270 -33.72 -15.72 10.03
CA ALA A 270 -33.87 -16.15 11.41
C ALA A 270 -34.72 -17.41 11.58
N ALA A 271 -35.36 -17.79 10.47
CA ALA A 271 -36.07 -19.07 10.36
C ALA A 271 -35.17 -20.31 10.44
N ARG A 272 -33.83 -20.16 10.37
CA ARG A 272 -32.93 -21.35 10.44
C ARG A 272 -32.62 -21.80 11.85
N TYR A 273 -32.64 -20.90 12.84
CA TYR A 273 -32.33 -21.24 14.23
C TYR A 273 -33.27 -20.50 15.17
N GLU A 274 -33.58 -21.14 16.30
CA GLU A 274 -34.32 -20.53 17.36
C GLU A 274 -33.52 -19.36 17.97
N VAL A 275 -34.17 -18.20 18.02
CA VAL A 275 -33.55 -16.96 18.53
C VAL A 275 -33.09 -17.17 19.97
N GLY A 276 -31.84 -16.78 20.25
CA GLY A 276 -31.23 -16.92 21.58
C GLY A 276 -30.52 -18.26 21.84
N THR A 277 -30.44 -19.14 20.82
CA THR A 277 -29.60 -20.33 20.86
C THR A 277 -28.13 -20.00 20.62
N TYR A 278 -27.23 -20.94 20.96
CA TYR A 278 -25.80 -20.81 20.66
C TYR A 278 -25.55 -20.68 19.15
N GLU A 279 -26.24 -21.43 18.34
CA GLU A 279 -26.16 -21.40 16.88
C GLU A 279 -26.58 -20.05 16.31
N ASP A 280 -27.65 -19.47 16.80
CA ASP A 280 -28.10 -18.13 16.45
C ASP A 280 -27.05 -17.08 16.81
N ALA A 281 -26.52 -17.11 18.03
CA ALA A 281 -25.49 -16.17 18.48
C ALA A 281 -24.21 -16.31 17.63
N ARG A 282 -23.79 -17.54 17.35
CA ARG A 282 -22.62 -17.83 16.52
C ARG A 282 -22.78 -17.29 15.10
N LEU A 283 -23.92 -17.54 14.46
CA LEU A 283 -24.19 -17.08 13.09
C LEU A 283 -24.22 -15.56 13.02
N ARG A 284 -24.86 -14.89 13.97
CA ARG A 284 -24.92 -13.42 14.04
C ARG A 284 -23.54 -12.81 14.19
N PHE A 285 -22.70 -13.36 15.07
CA PHE A 285 -21.34 -12.86 15.29
C PHE A 285 -20.49 -12.99 14.01
N VAL A 286 -20.45 -14.16 13.39
CA VAL A 286 -19.66 -14.41 12.18
C VAL A 286 -20.15 -13.57 10.99
N ARG A 287 -21.47 -13.41 10.88
CA ARG A 287 -22.06 -12.54 9.88
C ARG A 287 -21.69 -11.06 10.10
N ALA A 288 -21.69 -10.59 11.35
CA ALA A 288 -21.27 -9.22 11.65
C ALA A 288 -19.85 -8.97 11.16
N GLN A 289 -18.94 -9.90 11.36
CA GLN A 289 -17.56 -9.81 10.83
C GLN A 289 -17.54 -9.74 9.28
N ARG A 290 -18.32 -10.58 8.58
CA ARG A 290 -18.40 -10.48 7.10
C ARG A 290 -18.94 -9.13 6.64
N ASP A 291 -19.90 -8.56 7.39
CA ASP A 291 -20.54 -7.30 7.05
C ASP A 291 -19.64 -6.07 7.27
N GLU A 292 -18.43 -6.25 7.83
CA GLU A 292 -17.42 -5.19 7.94
C GLU A 292 -16.81 -4.78 6.59
N VAL A 293 -17.20 -5.43 5.50
CA VAL A 293 -17.02 -4.86 4.14
C VAL A 293 -17.58 -3.43 4.03
N ASP A 294 -18.61 -3.12 4.79
CA ASP A 294 -19.21 -1.79 4.92
C ASP A 294 -18.27 -0.80 5.64
N ALA A 295 -17.44 -1.31 6.56
CA ALA A 295 -16.40 -0.52 7.23
C ALA A 295 -15.19 -0.25 6.31
N ILE A 296 -14.79 -1.21 5.45
CA ILE A 296 -13.77 -0.96 4.42
C ILE A 296 -14.14 0.25 3.56
N GLU A 297 -15.41 0.35 3.17
CA GLU A 297 -15.93 1.47 2.38
C GLU A 297 -15.85 2.79 3.14
N ALA A 298 -16.28 2.79 4.40
CA ALA A 298 -16.27 3.99 5.22
C ALA A 298 -14.84 4.51 5.45
N PHE A 299 -13.93 3.65 5.91
CA PHE A 299 -12.55 4.05 6.21
C PHE A 299 -11.75 4.41 4.96
N GLY A 300 -11.94 3.69 3.84
CA GLY A 300 -11.35 4.08 2.56
C GLY A 300 -11.82 5.46 2.10
N THR A 301 -13.10 5.75 2.24
CA THR A 301 -13.67 7.07 1.94
C THR A 301 -13.08 8.16 2.84
N PHE A 302 -12.95 7.91 4.15
CA PHE A 302 -12.35 8.85 5.09
C PHE A 302 -10.88 9.11 4.76
N LEU A 303 -10.12 8.07 4.38
CA LEU A 303 -8.73 8.22 3.96
C LEU A 303 -8.60 9.20 2.78
N TRP A 304 -9.48 9.11 1.78
CA TRP A 304 -9.52 10.07 0.68
C TRP A 304 -9.87 11.49 1.16
N ASP A 305 -10.84 11.64 2.04
CA ASP A 305 -11.35 12.94 2.47
C ASP A 305 -10.36 13.69 3.38
N ILE A 306 -9.53 12.96 4.15
CA ILE A 306 -8.47 13.58 4.98
C ILE A 306 -7.12 13.69 4.28
N ARG A 307 -7.01 13.27 3.02
CA ARG A 307 -5.73 13.23 2.30
C ARG A 307 -4.96 14.54 2.44
N PHE A 308 -3.67 14.41 2.69
CA PHE A 308 -2.72 15.50 2.87
C PHE A 308 -2.91 16.39 4.12
N LYS A 309 -3.76 16.01 5.05
CA LYS A 309 -3.93 16.74 6.32
C LYS A 309 -2.90 16.32 7.35
N ASP A 310 -2.78 15.03 7.61
CA ASP A 310 -1.83 14.45 8.56
C ASP A 310 -1.41 13.05 8.14
N PHE A 311 -0.12 12.83 7.91
CA PHE A 311 0.38 11.55 7.42
C PHE A 311 0.14 10.39 8.42
N GLN A 312 0.21 10.66 9.74
CA GLN A 312 -0.03 9.61 10.72
C GLN A 312 -1.50 9.18 10.73
N ALA A 313 -2.42 10.14 10.66
CA ALA A 313 -3.85 9.84 10.57
C ALA A 313 -4.18 9.06 9.29
N GLU A 314 -3.56 9.39 8.16
CA GLU A 314 -3.70 8.64 6.90
C GLU A 314 -3.17 7.21 7.03
N TYR A 315 -2.02 7.03 7.67
CA TYR A 315 -1.44 5.71 7.91
C TYR A 315 -2.33 4.85 8.82
N ASP A 316 -2.85 5.44 9.89
CA ASP A 316 -3.72 4.74 10.83
C ASP A 316 -5.04 4.33 10.17
N LEU A 317 -5.66 5.21 9.37
CA LEU A 317 -6.85 4.88 8.59
C LEU A 317 -6.61 3.78 7.55
N ALA A 318 -5.49 3.82 6.85
CA ALA A 318 -5.12 2.76 5.91
C ALA A 318 -4.96 1.41 6.63
N ARG A 319 -4.37 1.42 7.83
CA ARG A 319 -4.23 0.21 8.66
C ARG A 319 -5.58 -0.32 9.13
N ILE A 320 -6.46 0.56 9.61
CA ILE A 320 -7.83 0.19 10.01
C ILE A 320 -8.57 -0.41 8.81
N THR A 321 -8.49 0.22 7.63
CA THR A 321 -9.11 -0.31 6.41
C THR A 321 -8.67 -1.74 6.10
N TRP A 322 -7.40 -2.07 6.33
CA TRP A 322 -6.91 -3.44 6.19
C TRP A 322 -7.40 -4.37 7.31
N ASP A 323 -7.48 -3.89 8.55
CA ASP A 323 -8.03 -4.67 9.65
C ASP A 323 -9.48 -5.08 9.35
N GLU A 324 -10.32 -4.17 8.85
CA GLU A 324 -11.68 -4.47 8.42
C GLU A 324 -11.73 -5.45 7.23
N SER A 325 -10.76 -5.38 6.33
CA SER A 325 -10.64 -6.36 5.24
C SER A 325 -10.39 -7.77 5.78
N ARG A 326 -9.53 -7.90 6.80
CA ARG A 326 -9.25 -9.18 7.45
C ARG A 326 -10.46 -9.70 8.22
N HIS A 327 -11.18 -8.84 8.94
CA HIS A 327 -12.41 -9.21 9.63
C HIS A 327 -13.45 -9.71 8.63
N THR A 328 -13.66 -9.00 7.54
CA THR A 328 -14.55 -9.42 6.46
C THR A 328 -14.18 -10.79 5.90
N GLU A 329 -12.88 -11.01 5.63
CA GLU A 329 -12.36 -12.30 5.14
C GLU A 329 -12.54 -13.43 6.17
N ILE A 330 -12.27 -13.16 7.45
CA ILE A 330 -12.49 -14.11 8.55
C ILE A 330 -13.96 -14.49 8.63
N GLY A 331 -14.87 -13.52 8.61
CA GLY A 331 -16.30 -13.75 8.63
C GLY A 331 -16.76 -14.62 7.47
N HIS A 332 -16.33 -14.29 6.25
CA HIS A 332 -16.66 -15.04 5.05
C HIS A 332 -16.17 -16.50 5.11
N LYS A 333 -14.88 -16.71 5.41
CA LYS A 333 -14.29 -18.05 5.50
C LYS A 333 -14.87 -18.89 6.65
N THR A 334 -15.22 -18.25 7.76
CA THR A 334 -15.84 -18.92 8.89
C THR A 334 -17.24 -19.39 8.57
N LEU A 335 -18.05 -18.60 7.85
CA LEU A 335 -19.36 -19.05 7.33
C LEU A 335 -19.21 -20.30 6.48
N LEU A 336 -18.28 -20.29 5.51
CA LEU A 336 -17.99 -21.47 4.69
C LEU A 336 -17.60 -22.68 5.51
N SER A 337 -16.74 -22.49 6.54
CA SER A 337 -16.30 -23.59 7.43
C SER A 337 -17.44 -24.19 8.25
N PHE A 338 -18.49 -23.43 8.49
CA PHE A 338 -19.71 -23.89 9.17
C PHE A 338 -20.74 -24.49 8.20
N GLY A 339 -20.43 -24.56 6.92
CA GLY A 339 -21.31 -25.13 5.90
C GLY A 339 -22.41 -24.18 5.42
N TYR A 340 -22.26 -22.86 5.66
CA TYR A 340 -23.14 -21.85 5.08
C TYR A 340 -22.59 -21.37 3.75
N ASP A 341 -23.46 -21.06 2.81
CA ASP A 341 -23.11 -20.21 1.69
C ASP A 341 -23.18 -18.73 2.16
N PRO A 342 -22.05 -18.01 2.21
CA PRO A 342 -22.06 -16.61 2.65
C PRO A 342 -22.96 -15.70 1.81
N TYR A 343 -23.23 -16.05 0.56
CA TYR A 343 -24.05 -15.26 -0.35
C TYR A 343 -25.56 -15.43 -0.11
N GLU A 344 -25.98 -16.47 0.62
CA GLU A 344 -27.38 -16.63 1.05
C GLU A 344 -27.78 -15.64 2.15
N LEU A 345 -26.82 -14.99 2.80
CA LEU A 345 -27.07 -14.04 3.85
C LEU A 345 -26.94 -12.62 3.27
N PRO A 346 -27.96 -11.75 3.43
CA PRO A 346 -27.91 -10.40 2.89
C PRO A 346 -26.78 -9.58 3.48
N ASN A 347 -26.27 -8.63 2.70
CA ASN A 347 -25.14 -7.77 3.06
C ASN A 347 -25.61 -6.37 3.48
N ARG A 348 -24.97 -5.78 4.49
CA ARG A 348 -25.34 -4.50 5.08
C ARG A 348 -24.85 -3.31 4.25
N LEU A 349 -25.66 -2.24 4.21
CA LEU A 349 -25.32 -0.95 3.59
C LEU A 349 -25.31 0.22 4.61
N THR A 350 -25.45 -0.06 5.89
CA THR A 350 -25.77 0.97 6.90
C THR A 350 -24.61 1.95 7.10
N SER A 351 -23.40 1.46 7.27
CA SER A 351 -22.25 2.33 7.58
C SER A 351 -21.92 3.28 6.45
N SER A 352 -21.82 2.76 5.22
CA SER A 352 -21.51 3.60 4.07
C SER A 352 -22.60 4.60 3.72
N THR A 353 -23.89 4.27 3.94
CA THR A 353 -24.98 5.21 3.70
C THR A 353 -25.17 6.26 4.80
N CYS A 354 -24.93 5.90 6.06
CA CYS A 354 -25.08 6.82 7.19
C CYS A 354 -23.82 7.63 7.46
N ARG A 355 -22.64 6.99 7.41
CA ARG A 355 -21.37 7.60 7.78
C ARG A 355 -20.60 8.22 6.61
N GLY A 356 -20.79 7.71 5.40
CA GLY A 356 -20.11 8.25 4.21
C GLY A 356 -20.33 9.75 3.95
N PRO A 357 -21.50 10.34 4.23
CA PRO A 357 -21.71 11.77 4.13
C PRO A 357 -21.22 12.60 5.32
N MET A 358 -20.81 11.95 6.44
CA MET A 358 -20.36 12.66 7.64
C MET A 358 -18.96 13.24 7.46
N GLU A 359 -18.64 14.27 8.25
CA GLU A 359 -17.28 14.74 8.39
C GLU A 359 -16.44 13.61 9.01
N PRO A 360 -15.23 13.26 8.43
CA PRO A 360 -14.49 12.07 8.82
C PRO A 360 -14.14 11.97 10.32
N ALA A 361 -13.74 13.07 10.97
CA ALA A 361 -13.40 13.04 12.39
C ALA A 361 -14.64 12.75 13.26
N PHE A 362 -15.82 13.28 12.88
CA PHE A 362 -17.07 12.98 13.57
C PHE A 362 -17.51 11.54 13.37
N ALA A 363 -17.41 11.02 12.14
CA ALA A 363 -17.75 9.64 11.83
C ALA A 363 -16.82 8.66 12.57
N MET A 364 -15.53 8.97 12.66
CA MET A 364 -14.56 8.18 13.44
C MET A 364 -14.88 8.20 14.94
N ALA A 365 -15.24 9.33 15.49
CA ALA A 365 -15.65 9.43 16.89
C ALA A 365 -16.94 8.63 17.15
N GLU A 366 -17.91 8.68 16.23
CA GLU A 366 -19.16 7.92 16.33
C GLU A 366 -18.89 6.40 16.31
N ILE A 367 -18.07 5.92 15.36
CA ILE A 367 -17.71 4.51 15.29
C ILE A 367 -17.05 4.05 16.60
N ASN A 368 -16.02 4.73 17.06
CA ASN A 368 -15.23 4.29 18.22
C ASN A 368 -15.95 4.48 19.56
N LEU A 369 -16.86 5.43 19.67
CA LEU A 369 -17.59 5.69 20.93
C LEU A 369 -18.92 4.94 21.03
N PHE A 370 -19.55 4.61 19.92
CA PHE A 370 -20.91 4.04 19.90
C PHE A 370 -21.01 2.76 19.06
N GLY A 371 -20.10 2.51 18.13
CA GLY A 371 -20.15 1.37 17.25
C GLY A 371 -19.42 0.14 17.78
N GLU A 372 -18.38 0.35 18.61
CA GLU A 372 -17.54 -0.73 19.20
C GLU A 372 -17.92 -1.08 20.63
N VAL A 373 -18.95 -0.43 21.21
CA VAL A 373 -19.50 -0.69 22.56
C VAL A 373 -20.82 -1.53 22.49
#